data_ec6dc16d7acadf5f4debd37782ce58aa
#
_entry.id   ec6dc16d7acadf5f4debd37782ce58aa
#
_cell.length_a   1.000
_cell.length_b   1.000
_cell.length_c   1.000
_cell.angle_alpha   90.00
_cell.angle_beta   90.00
_cell.angle_gamma   90.00
#
_symmetry.space_group_name_H-M   'P 1'
#
loop_
_entity.id
_entity.type
_entity.pdbx_description
1 polymer ?
#
loop_
_entity_poly.entity_id
_entity_poly.type
_entity_poly.pdbx_seq_one_letter_code
_entity_poly.pdbx_strand_id
1 'polypeptide(L)'
;MSAVYLFKFNFEYRVSDYNPGLFSFWIGTALVPPIILYRLKNYKIAALSCALLATAVLVYLLYLSGGVAAPGIFWLAIVPFGFGVLLNTSGAFIGYTIVFATMVWFWILKLQGGSVNIIATYGDYDFEKSFNVCTFLIFAGITTHLYLKGEQKYTKRLQEKHWDVENLLRVLLHDVANTLSSMTYNLIKAREDQEQEAPMGQQLDKMERAVSDINNLLHQVRHLKSVKDGKASMPLNPISIAIVLNEVMEKSETLATQKGIKIALDLSRDKMIVNSEKTILNNVVLANLLSNAVKFSLPGDRIDLRAYATESMAVIEIQDYGIGMPENLLNKIFHLDAATTREGTQGEKGTGYGMPLVKEYLTMMGGSIVITSQEEAVPHHPRGTKVVVKIPLTV
;
A
#
# COMPACT_ATOMS: atom_id res chain seq x y z
N MET A 1 -5.23 -35.69 -3.80
CA MET A 1 -5.26 -36.56 -4.97
C MET A 1 -4.33 -37.71 -4.84
N SER A 2 -3.04 -37.53 -4.55
CA SER A 2 -2.11 -38.61 -4.24
C SER A 2 -2.63 -39.56 -3.15
N ALA A 3 -3.27 -39.06 -2.10
CA ALA A 3 -3.85 -39.85 -1.02
C ALA A 3 -5.02 -40.75 -1.47
N VAL A 4 -5.85 -40.27 -2.40
CA VAL A 4 -6.96 -41.04 -2.97
C VAL A 4 -6.44 -42.16 -3.87
N TYR A 5 -5.40 -41.88 -4.66
CA TYR A 5 -4.75 -42.86 -5.49
C TYR A 5 -4.05 -43.95 -4.64
N LEU A 6 -3.40 -43.56 -3.56
CA LEU A 6 -2.80 -44.43 -2.57
C LEU A 6 -3.84 -45.28 -1.83
N PHE A 7 -4.96 -44.64 -1.44
CA PHE A 7 -6.04 -45.34 -0.76
C PHE A 7 -6.66 -46.40 -1.67
N LYS A 8 -6.91 -46.08 -2.95
CA LYS A 8 -7.43 -47.00 -3.93
C LYS A 8 -6.41 -48.11 -4.24
N PHE A 9 -5.13 -47.76 -4.43
CA PHE A 9 -4.03 -48.72 -4.67
C PHE A 9 -3.82 -49.69 -3.50
N ASN A 10 -3.92 -49.24 -2.25
CA ASN A 10 -3.78 -50.09 -1.06
C ASN A 10 -5.05 -50.91 -0.74
N PHE A 11 -6.24 -50.46 -1.17
CA PHE A 11 -7.50 -51.14 -0.85
C PHE A 11 -7.92 -52.21 -1.86
N GLU A 12 -7.60 -52.04 -3.14
CA GLU A 12 -7.92 -53.01 -4.20
C GLU A 12 -6.83 -54.07 -4.42
N TYR A 13 -5.58 -53.78 -4.06
CA TYR A 13 -4.47 -54.73 -4.15
C TYR A 13 -4.20 -55.38 -2.79
N ARG A 14 -4.38 -56.67 -2.71
CA ARG A 14 -4.12 -57.46 -1.50
C ARG A 14 -2.76 -57.15 -0.90
N VAL A 15 -2.71 -57.13 0.42
CA VAL A 15 -1.57 -56.82 1.29
C VAL A 15 -0.26 -57.58 0.97
N SER A 16 -0.31 -58.61 0.12
CA SER A 16 0.87 -59.39 -0.30
C SER A 16 1.89 -58.62 -1.15
N ASP A 17 1.49 -57.52 -1.83
CA ASP A 17 2.36 -56.74 -2.74
C ASP A 17 2.74 -55.37 -2.18
N TYR A 18 2.66 -55.22 -0.86
CA TYR A 18 3.05 -53.96 -0.17
C TYR A 18 4.53 -53.69 -0.39
N ASN A 19 4.84 -52.62 -1.14
CA ASN A 19 6.22 -52.16 -1.32
C ASN A 19 6.55 -51.14 -0.23
N PRO A 20 7.31 -51.51 0.81
CA PRO A 20 7.65 -50.61 1.93
C PRO A 20 8.44 -49.38 1.47
N GLY A 21 9.11 -49.46 0.30
CA GLY A 21 9.82 -48.33 -0.29
C GLY A 21 8.89 -47.20 -0.72
N LEU A 22 7.70 -47.51 -1.25
CA LEU A 22 6.69 -46.54 -1.63
C LEU A 22 6.16 -45.73 -0.40
N PHE A 23 5.89 -46.45 0.70
CA PHE A 23 5.42 -45.84 1.93
C PHE A 23 6.48 -44.92 2.57
N SER A 24 7.74 -45.39 2.62
CA SER A 24 8.86 -44.61 3.12
C SER A 24 9.09 -43.31 2.28
N PHE A 25 8.93 -43.46 0.95
CA PHE A 25 9.04 -42.32 0.03
C PHE A 25 7.94 -41.26 0.25
N TRP A 26 6.68 -41.68 0.52
CA TRP A 26 5.59 -40.79 0.84
C TRP A 26 5.79 -40.03 2.16
N ILE A 27 6.26 -40.74 3.19
CA ILE A 27 6.61 -40.09 4.47
C ILE A 27 7.72 -39.07 4.24
N GLY A 28 8.74 -39.38 3.45
CA GLY A 28 9.82 -38.47 3.09
C GLY A 28 9.29 -37.20 2.38
N THR A 29 8.41 -37.34 1.40
CA THR A 29 7.83 -36.21 0.67
C THR A 29 6.94 -35.32 1.54
N ALA A 30 6.29 -35.89 2.54
CA ALA A 30 5.43 -35.13 3.47
C ALA A 30 6.24 -34.40 4.55
N LEU A 31 7.37 -34.97 5.02
CA LEU A 31 8.14 -34.45 6.14
C LEU A 31 9.30 -33.52 5.73
N VAL A 32 9.95 -33.82 4.58
CA VAL A 32 11.15 -33.09 4.15
C VAL A 32 10.90 -31.56 3.94
N PRO A 33 9.86 -31.12 3.22
CA PRO A 33 9.62 -29.69 3.02
C PRO A 33 9.36 -28.90 4.31
N PRO A 34 8.54 -29.39 5.26
CA PRO A 34 8.37 -28.73 6.56
C PRO A 34 9.68 -28.66 7.36
N ILE A 35 10.52 -29.70 7.33
CA ILE A 35 11.82 -29.70 8.01
C ILE A 35 12.75 -28.66 7.38
N ILE A 36 12.80 -28.57 6.05
CA ILE A 36 13.58 -27.55 5.33
C ILE A 36 13.08 -26.16 5.68
N LEU A 37 11.77 -25.94 5.71
CA LEU A 37 11.19 -24.66 6.08
C LEU A 37 11.57 -24.26 7.52
N TYR A 38 11.47 -25.19 8.45
CA TYR A 38 11.81 -24.97 9.85
C TYR A 38 13.30 -24.63 10.03
N ARG A 39 14.19 -25.39 9.37
CA ARG A 39 15.65 -25.24 9.49
C ARG A 39 16.19 -23.99 8.81
N LEU A 40 15.76 -23.75 7.57
CA LEU A 40 16.32 -22.68 6.74
C LEU A 40 15.50 -21.39 6.78
N LYS A 41 14.27 -21.43 7.31
CA LYS A 41 13.31 -20.30 7.31
C LYS A 41 13.12 -19.66 5.92
N ASN A 42 13.39 -20.44 4.87
CA ASN A 42 13.30 -20.01 3.48
C ASN A 42 12.18 -20.76 2.75
N TYR A 43 11.04 -20.09 2.59
CA TYR A 43 9.85 -20.68 1.98
C TYR A 43 10.06 -21.05 0.51
N LYS A 44 10.93 -20.34 -0.24
CA LYS A 44 11.21 -20.64 -1.65
C LYS A 44 11.95 -21.97 -1.80
N ILE A 45 12.96 -22.21 -0.98
CA ILE A 45 13.70 -23.47 -0.98
C ILE A 45 12.80 -24.64 -0.55
N ALA A 46 11.97 -24.44 0.49
CA ALA A 46 11.03 -25.46 0.95
C ALA A 46 9.98 -25.79 -0.13
N ALA A 47 9.42 -24.79 -0.80
CA ALA A 47 8.45 -24.97 -1.87
C ALA A 47 9.08 -25.65 -3.11
N LEU A 48 10.32 -25.27 -3.48
CA LEU A 48 11.05 -25.89 -4.57
C LEU A 48 11.35 -27.37 -4.28
N SER A 49 11.78 -27.70 -3.06
CA SER A 49 12.01 -29.09 -2.65
C SER A 49 10.72 -29.93 -2.70
N CYS A 50 9.59 -29.34 -2.30
CA CYS A 50 8.29 -29.98 -2.42
C CYS A 50 7.91 -30.25 -3.87
N ALA A 51 8.09 -29.28 -4.77
CA ALA A 51 7.80 -29.44 -6.20
C ALA A 51 8.67 -30.50 -6.86
N LEU A 52 9.97 -30.53 -6.57
CA LEU A 52 10.90 -31.56 -7.07
C LEU A 52 10.53 -32.96 -6.60
N LEU A 53 10.25 -33.12 -5.30
CA LEU A 53 9.84 -34.41 -4.74
C LEU A 53 8.50 -34.85 -5.32
N ALA A 54 7.50 -33.97 -5.41
CA ALA A 54 6.22 -34.31 -6.02
C ALA A 54 6.36 -34.74 -7.48
N THR A 55 7.24 -34.06 -8.23
CA THR A 55 7.55 -34.43 -9.62
C THR A 55 8.21 -35.82 -9.70
N ALA A 56 9.19 -36.08 -8.85
CA ALA A 56 9.84 -37.39 -8.81
C ALA A 56 8.85 -38.53 -8.47
N VAL A 57 7.94 -38.28 -7.52
CA VAL A 57 6.85 -39.24 -7.22
C VAL A 57 5.97 -39.48 -8.44
N LEU A 58 5.55 -38.42 -9.10
CA LEU A 58 4.68 -38.50 -10.27
C LEU A 58 5.35 -39.30 -11.39
N VAL A 59 6.61 -39.01 -11.69
CA VAL A 59 7.39 -39.75 -12.71
C VAL A 59 7.54 -41.22 -12.35
N TYR A 60 7.82 -41.53 -11.07
CA TYR A 60 7.93 -42.91 -10.60
C TYR A 60 6.60 -43.68 -10.70
N LEU A 61 5.49 -43.06 -10.32
CA LEU A 61 4.16 -43.67 -10.46
C LEU A 61 3.80 -43.91 -11.94
N LEU A 62 4.13 -42.98 -12.82
CA LEU A 62 3.92 -43.11 -14.25
C LEU A 62 4.78 -44.28 -14.82
N TYR A 63 6.04 -44.42 -14.36
CA TYR A 63 6.89 -45.55 -14.73
C TYR A 63 6.25 -46.88 -14.36
N LEU A 64 5.75 -47.04 -13.13
CA LEU A 64 5.08 -48.26 -12.66
C LEU A 64 3.73 -48.52 -13.37
N SER A 65 3.06 -47.48 -13.87
CA SER A 65 1.74 -47.58 -14.50
C SER A 65 1.76 -47.75 -16.02
N GLY A 66 2.95 -47.95 -16.62
CA GLY A 66 3.07 -48.14 -18.07
C GLY A 66 3.71 -47.01 -18.85
N GLY A 67 4.33 -46.05 -18.20
CA GLY A 67 5.09 -44.95 -18.82
C GLY A 67 4.21 -44.04 -19.68
N VAL A 68 4.48 -43.98 -21.00
CA VAL A 68 3.69 -43.15 -21.93
C VAL A 68 2.22 -43.57 -22.04
N ALA A 69 1.92 -44.85 -21.81
CA ALA A 69 0.55 -45.38 -21.85
C ALA A 69 -0.20 -45.21 -20.50
N ALA A 70 0.47 -44.71 -19.46
CA ALA A 70 -0.15 -44.57 -18.14
C ALA A 70 -1.37 -43.63 -18.18
N PRO A 71 -2.50 -44.00 -17.54
CA PRO A 71 -3.71 -43.20 -17.48
C PRO A 71 -3.48 -41.80 -16.88
N GLY A 72 -2.47 -41.68 -16.00
CA GLY A 72 -2.13 -40.46 -15.30
C GLY A 72 -1.13 -39.52 -16.02
N ILE A 73 -0.73 -39.83 -17.27
CA ILE A 73 0.29 -39.05 -18.00
C ILE A 73 -0.03 -37.55 -18.10
N PHE A 74 -1.30 -37.21 -18.13
CA PHE A 74 -1.76 -35.82 -18.20
C PHE A 74 -1.31 -34.97 -16.99
N TRP A 75 -1.04 -35.59 -15.84
CA TRP A 75 -0.58 -34.93 -14.64
C TRP A 75 0.82 -34.32 -14.78
N LEU A 76 1.63 -34.74 -15.76
CA LEU A 76 2.89 -34.09 -16.07
C LEU A 76 2.73 -32.62 -16.47
N ALA A 77 1.58 -32.24 -17.03
CA ALA A 77 1.32 -30.84 -17.41
C ALA A 77 1.27 -29.90 -16.19
N ILE A 78 1.10 -30.41 -14.97
CA ILE A 78 1.12 -29.59 -13.74
C ILE A 78 2.54 -29.18 -13.36
N VAL A 79 3.56 -29.92 -13.76
CA VAL A 79 4.95 -29.68 -13.38
C VAL A 79 5.43 -28.28 -13.81
N PRO A 80 5.32 -27.87 -15.11
CA PRO A 80 5.72 -26.55 -15.54
C PRO A 80 4.94 -25.44 -14.82
N PHE A 81 3.64 -25.65 -14.56
CA PHE A 81 2.80 -24.70 -13.84
C PHE A 81 3.29 -24.52 -12.39
N GLY A 82 3.55 -25.61 -11.67
CA GLY A 82 4.05 -25.56 -10.29
C GLY A 82 5.40 -24.83 -10.19
N PHE A 83 6.33 -25.14 -11.06
CA PHE A 83 7.63 -24.46 -11.11
C PHE A 83 7.49 -22.97 -11.55
N GLY A 84 6.55 -22.67 -12.47
CA GLY A 84 6.25 -21.31 -12.89
C GLY A 84 5.72 -20.45 -11.76
N VAL A 85 4.83 -20.98 -10.92
CA VAL A 85 4.31 -20.28 -9.74
C VAL A 85 5.42 -19.98 -8.72
N LEU A 86 6.38 -20.90 -8.56
CA LEU A 86 7.46 -20.80 -7.57
C LEU A 86 8.63 -19.89 -8.02
N LEU A 87 9.02 -19.99 -9.29
CA LEU A 87 10.24 -19.38 -9.83
C LEU A 87 9.98 -18.46 -11.05
N ASN A 88 8.75 -18.06 -11.28
CA ASN A 88 8.30 -17.25 -12.44
C ASN A 88 8.52 -17.98 -13.79
N THR A 89 8.71 -17.20 -14.87
CA THR A 89 8.89 -17.72 -16.23
C THR A 89 10.07 -18.67 -16.36
N SER A 90 11.17 -18.42 -15.65
CA SER A 90 12.34 -19.31 -15.62
C SER A 90 12.00 -20.67 -15.01
N GLY A 91 11.18 -20.70 -13.97
CA GLY A 91 10.70 -21.93 -13.35
C GLY A 91 9.81 -22.75 -14.29
N ALA A 92 8.89 -22.09 -14.99
CA ALA A 92 8.06 -22.78 -15.98
C ALA A 92 8.93 -23.46 -17.06
N PHE A 93 9.97 -22.77 -17.54
CA PHE A 93 10.90 -23.35 -18.51
C PHE A 93 11.65 -24.57 -17.97
N ILE A 94 12.11 -24.54 -16.71
CA ILE A 94 12.70 -25.70 -16.04
C ILE A 94 11.70 -26.85 -15.97
N GLY A 95 10.46 -26.58 -15.59
CA GLY A 95 9.39 -27.58 -15.53
C GLY A 95 9.13 -28.23 -16.90
N TYR A 96 9.06 -27.44 -17.98
CA TYR A 96 8.93 -27.99 -19.35
C TYR A 96 10.11 -28.87 -19.73
N THR A 97 11.32 -28.47 -19.38
CA THR A 97 12.55 -29.29 -19.65
C THR A 97 12.50 -30.61 -18.93
N ILE A 98 12.05 -30.65 -17.67
CA ILE A 98 11.87 -31.88 -16.89
C ILE A 98 10.82 -32.79 -17.54
N VAL A 99 9.67 -32.24 -17.93
CA VAL A 99 8.61 -33.02 -18.59
C VAL A 99 9.11 -33.59 -19.92
N PHE A 100 9.76 -32.79 -20.75
CA PHE A 100 10.31 -33.17 -22.02
C PHE A 100 11.34 -34.32 -21.85
N ALA A 101 12.29 -34.17 -20.93
CA ALA A 101 13.28 -35.18 -20.62
C ALA A 101 12.63 -36.48 -20.13
N THR A 102 11.58 -36.41 -19.30
CA THR A 102 10.81 -37.58 -18.83
C THR A 102 10.11 -38.26 -19.99
N MET A 103 9.50 -37.54 -20.92
CA MET A 103 8.82 -38.12 -22.08
C MET A 103 9.81 -38.81 -23.02
N VAL A 104 10.96 -38.17 -23.29
CA VAL A 104 12.04 -38.79 -24.09
C VAL A 104 12.57 -40.06 -23.43
N TRP A 105 12.75 -40.03 -22.12
CA TRP A 105 13.20 -41.21 -21.36
C TRP A 105 12.21 -42.38 -21.46
N PHE A 106 10.92 -42.14 -21.27
CA PHE A 106 9.87 -43.16 -21.46
C PHE A 106 9.82 -43.68 -22.89
N TRP A 107 10.04 -42.82 -23.89
CA TRP A 107 10.06 -43.20 -25.29
C TRP A 107 11.25 -44.12 -25.61
N ILE A 108 12.45 -43.81 -25.11
CA ILE A 108 13.64 -44.62 -25.24
C ILE A 108 13.45 -46.03 -24.61
N LEU A 109 12.88 -46.09 -23.39
CA LEU A 109 12.57 -47.34 -22.72
C LEU A 109 11.64 -48.23 -23.56
N LYS A 110 10.63 -47.61 -24.18
CA LYS A 110 9.71 -48.33 -25.09
C LYS A 110 10.42 -48.85 -26.32
N LEU A 111 11.35 -48.10 -26.92
CA LEU A 111 12.12 -48.55 -28.10
C LEU A 111 13.09 -49.73 -27.79
N GLN A 112 13.64 -49.77 -26.59
CA GLN A 112 14.55 -50.81 -26.13
C GLN A 112 13.83 -52.15 -25.80
N GLY A 113 12.51 -52.21 -26.04
CA GLY A 113 11.73 -53.43 -25.73
C GLY A 113 11.60 -53.68 -24.22
N GLY A 114 11.97 -52.69 -23.41
CA GLY A 114 11.72 -52.71 -21.96
C GLY A 114 10.22 -52.72 -21.74
N SER A 115 9.68 -53.88 -21.40
CA SER A 115 8.35 -53.97 -20.84
C SER A 115 8.38 -53.20 -19.55
N VAL A 116 7.86 -51.96 -19.56
CA VAL A 116 7.44 -51.34 -18.31
C VAL A 116 6.40 -52.30 -17.76
N ASN A 117 6.78 -53.06 -16.76
CA ASN A 117 5.91 -54.05 -16.16
C ASN A 117 4.66 -53.29 -15.70
N ILE A 118 3.56 -53.52 -16.41
CA ILE A 118 2.26 -53.07 -15.95
C ILE A 118 1.96 -53.91 -14.72
N ILE A 119 2.33 -53.37 -13.54
CA ILE A 119 2.11 -54.06 -12.25
C ILE A 119 0.61 -54.21 -11.98
N ALA A 120 -0.22 -53.50 -12.74
CA ALA A 120 -1.66 -53.52 -12.59
C ALA A 120 -2.33 -54.02 -13.87
N THR A 121 -2.94 -55.16 -13.82
CA THR A 121 -4.05 -55.52 -14.72
C THR A 121 -5.25 -54.68 -14.32
N TYR A 122 -5.40 -53.52 -14.96
CA TYR A 122 -6.56 -52.64 -14.70
C TYR A 122 -7.85 -53.31 -15.18
N GLY A 123 -8.76 -53.54 -14.27
CA GLY A 123 -10.06 -54.11 -14.60
C GLY A 123 -10.93 -53.22 -15.49
N ASP A 124 -10.68 -51.93 -15.48
CA ASP A 124 -11.42 -50.95 -16.30
C ASP A 124 -10.52 -49.76 -16.67
N TYR A 125 -9.63 -49.98 -17.64
CA TYR A 125 -8.66 -48.99 -18.13
C TYR A 125 -9.31 -47.71 -18.67
N ASP A 126 -10.45 -47.82 -19.34
CA ASP A 126 -11.15 -46.71 -19.95
C ASP A 126 -11.79 -45.79 -18.89
N PHE A 127 -12.32 -46.40 -17.83
CA PHE A 127 -12.86 -45.63 -16.69
C PHE A 127 -11.75 -44.84 -15.99
N GLU A 128 -10.63 -45.45 -15.69
CA GLU A 128 -9.51 -44.78 -15.00
C GLU A 128 -8.91 -43.63 -15.84
N LYS A 129 -8.77 -43.86 -17.15
CA LYS A 129 -8.30 -42.82 -18.08
C LYS A 129 -9.26 -41.63 -18.11
N SER A 130 -10.56 -41.90 -18.25
CA SER A 130 -11.62 -40.89 -18.26
C SER A 130 -11.66 -40.12 -16.94
N PHE A 131 -11.57 -40.81 -15.80
CA PHE A 131 -11.52 -40.21 -14.47
C PHE A 131 -10.30 -39.29 -14.29
N ASN A 132 -9.11 -39.71 -14.73
CA ASN A 132 -7.89 -38.90 -14.66
C ASN A 132 -7.99 -37.65 -15.54
N VAL A 133 -8.55 -37.78 -16.75
CA VAL A 133 -8.79 -36.61 -17.63
C VAL A 133 -9.77 -35.62 -16.98
N CYS A 134 -10.91 -36.10 -16.48
CA CYS A 134 -11.88 -35.23 -15.84
C CYS A 134 -11.32 -34.52 -14.61
N THR A 135 -10.62 -35.23 -13.74
CA THR A 135 -10.00 -34.62 -12.55
C THR A 135 -8.89 -33.65 -12.90
N PHE A 136 -8.10 -33.91 -13.95
CA PHE A 136 -7.12 -32.98 -14.48
C PHE A 136 -7.77 -31.69 -15.00
N LEU A 137 -8.85 -31.81 -15.78
CA LEU A 137 -9.59 -30.65 -16.31
C LEU A 137 -10.20 -29.80 -15.20
N ILE A 138 -10.77 -30.41 -14.18
CA ILE A 138 -11.31 -29.71 -13.00
C ILE A 138 -10.19 -28.98 -12.28
N PHE A 139 -9.05 -29.65 -12.03
CA PHE A 139 -7.91 -29.04 -11.39
C PHE A 139 -7.34 -27.87 -12.22
N ALA A 140 -7.17 -28.05 -13.52
CA ALA A 140 -6.71 -26.99 -14.44
C ALA A 140 -7.67 -25.82 -14.45
N GLY A 141 -9.00 -26.06 -14.43
CA GLY A 141 -10.01 -25.03 -14.34
C GLY A 141 -9.91 -24.23 -13.04
N ILE A 142 -9.80 -24.92 -11.89
CA ILE A 142 -9.66 -24.25 -10.59
C ILE A 142 -8.37 -23.42 -10.51
N THR A 143 -7.24 -23.99 -10.94
CA THR A 143 -5.94 -23.28 -10.89
C THR A 143 -5.92 -22.07 -11.82
N THR A 144 -6.48 -22.18 -13.02
CA THR A 144 -6.64 -21.06 -13.97
C THR A 144 -7.53 -19.98 -13.36
N HIS A 145 -8.66 -20.35 -12.76
CA HIS A 145 -9.55 -19.39 -12.10
C HIS A 145 -8.84 -18.63 -10.96
N LEU A 146 -8.13 -19.34 -10.09
CA LEU A 146 -7.38 -18.73 -8.98
C LEU A 146 -6.26 -17.81 -9.47
N TYR A 147 -5.54 -18.23 -10.55
CA TYR A 147 -4.51 -17.43 -11.18
C TYR A 147 -5.08 -16.11 -11.73
N LEU A 148 -6.15 -16.18 -12.55
CA LEU A 148 -6.79 -15.01 -13.14
C LEU A 148 -7.33 -14.05 -12.06
N LYS A 149 -7.92 -14.59 -10.99
CA LYS A 149 -8.38 -13.79 -9.84
C LYS A 149 -7.21 -13.09 -9.12
N GLY A 150 -6.08 -13.79 -8.97
CA GLY A 150 -4.85 -13.22 -8.42
C GLY A 150 -4.28 -12.10 -9.28
N GLU A 151 -4.21 -12.31 -10.59
CA GLU A 151 -3.73 -11.34 -11.57
C GLU A 151 -4.62 -10.08 -11.59
N GLN A 152 -5.95 -10.25 -11.62
CA GLN A 152 -6.89 -9.14 -11.54
C GLN A 152 -6.69 -8.30 -10.27
N LYS A 153 -6.52 -8.97 -9.12
CA LYS A 153 -6.25 -8.27 -7.86
C LYS A 153 -4.91 -7.52 -7.86
N TYR A 154 -3.89 -8.12 -8.45
CA TYR A 154 -2.56 -7.49 -8.59
C TYR A 154 -2.61 -6.28 -9.53
N THR A 155 -3.22 -6.45 -10.71
CA THR A 155 -3.38 -5.38 -11.70
C THR A 155 -4.19 -4.21 -11.14
N LYS A 156 -5.29 -4.50 -10.41
CA LYS A 156 -6.07 -3.46 -9.75
C LYS A 156 -5.25 -2.67 -8.73
N ARG A 157 -4.47 -3.34 -7.89
CA ARG A 157 -3.57 -2.68 -6.93
C ARG A 157 -2.49 -1.84 -7.61
N LEU A 158 -1.97 -2.31 -8.75
CA LEU A 158 -0.98 -1.57 -9.52
C LEU A 158 -1.60 -0.32 -10.14
N GLN A 159 -2.81 -0.44 -10.69
CA GLN A 159 -3.57 0.68 -11.22
C GLN A 159 -3.91 1.73 -10.14
N GLU A 160 -4.35 1.30 -8.95
CA GLU A 160 -4.60 2.18 -7.81
C GLU A 160 -3.32 2.97 -7.44
N LYS A 161 -2.17 2.28 -7.32
CA LYS A 161 -0.89 2.95 -7.04
C LYS A 161 -0.45 3.90 -8.16
N HIS A 162 -0.64 3.51 -9.41
CA HIS A 162 -0.29 4.35 -10.56
C HIS A 162 -1.19 5.60 -10.61
N TRP A 163 -2.48 5.43 -10.35
CA TRP A 163 -3.45 6.51 -10.29
C TRP A 163 -3.14 7.53 -9.17
N ASP A 164 -2.73 7.06 -7.99
CA ASP A 164 -2.29 7.93 -6.89
C ASP A 164 -1.09 8.79 -7.29
N VAL A 165 -0.11 8.19 -7.99
CA VAL A 165 1.09 8.91 -8.46
C VAL A 165 0.74 9.90 -9.57
N GLU A 166 -0.09 9.53 -10.54
CA GLU A 166 -0.52 10.43 -11.63
C GLU A 166 -1.32 11.61 -11.10
N ASN A 167 -2.22 11.39 -10.16
CA ASN A 167 -2.99 12.46 -9.54
C ASN A 167 -2.09 13.41 -8.76
N LEU A 168 -1.16 12.86 -7.97
CA LEU A 168 -0.16 13.67 -7.27
C LEU A 168 0.64 14.56 -8.24
N LEU A 169 1.09 13.98 -9.36
CA LEU A 169 1.85 14.71 -10.39
C LEU A 169 1.00 15.78 -11.09
N ARG A 170 -0.23 15.45 -11.48
CA ARG A 170 -1.13 16.39 -12.14
C ARG A 170 -1.36 17.62 -11.31
N VAL A 171 -1.55 17.41 -10.07
CA VAL A 171 -1.83 18.39 -9.09
C VAL A 171 -0.61 19.28 -8.81
N LEU A 172 0.56 18.66 -8.59
CA LEU A 172 1.81 19.39 -8.46
C LEU A 172 2.09 20.29 -9.68
N LEU A 173 1.88 19.74 -10.88
CA LEU A 173 2.09 20.47 -12.12
C LEU A 173 1.11 21.66 -12.23
N HIS A 174 -0.15 21.49 -11.83
CA HIS A 174 -1.14 22.57 -11.84
C HIS A 174 -0.76 23.71 -10.90
N ASP A 175 -0.33 23.41 -9.67
CA ASP A 175 -0.01 24.45 -8.69
C ASP A 175 1.33 25.13 -8.96
N VAL A 176 2.31 24.34 -9.41
CA VAL A 176 3.57 24.91 -9.90
C VAL A 176 3.30 25.85 -11.09
N ALA A 177 2.45 25.44 -12.05
CA ALA A 177 2.09 26.26 -13.19
C ALA A 177 1.35 27.55 -12.78
N ASN A 178 0.41 27.45 -11.84
CA ASN A 178 -0.33 28.63 -11.33
C ASN A 178 0.61 29.59 -10.60
N THR A 179 1.51 29.06 -9.78
CA THR A 179 2.47 29.89 -9.05
C THR A 179 3.48 30.54 -10.00
N LEU A 180 3.98 29.82 -11.02
CA LEU A 180 4.82 30.36 -12.07
C LEU A 180 4.10 31.46 -12.88
N SER A 181 2.82 31.26 -13.21
CA SER A 181 2.01 32.26 -13.91
C SER A 181 1.86 33.53 -13.07
N SER A 182 1.62 33.39 -11.76
CA SER A 182 1.56 34.51 -10.82
C SER A 182 2.92 35.24 -10.72
N MET A 183 4.04 34.50 -10.69
CA MET A 183 5.37 35.09 -10.71
C MET A 183 5.64 35.86 -12.00
N THR A 184 5.26 35.28 -13.15
CA THR A 184 5.40 35.93 -14.46
C THR A 184 4.59 37.25 -14.50
N TYR A 185 3.36 37.20 -14.01
CA TYR A 185 2.52 38.44 -13.91
C TYR A 185 3.16 39.51 -13.04
N ASN A 186 3.64 39.14 -11.85
CA ASN A 186 4.30 40.07 -10.95
C ASN A 186 5.62 40.62 -11.52
N LEU A 187 6.34 39.81 -12.33
CA LEU A 187 7.55 40.24 -13.01
C LEU A 187 7.26 41.27 -14.09
N ILE A 188 6.22 41.06 -14.91
CA ILE A 188 5.77 42.00 -15.92
C ILE A 188 5.38 43.34 -15.24
N LYS A 189 4.60 43.22 -14.17
CA LYS A 189 4.15 44.40 -13.41
C LYS A 189 5.31 45.15 -12.76
N ALA A 190 6.31 44.47 -12.18
CA ALA A 190 7.51 45.07 -11.63
C ALA A 190 8.31 45.81 -12.73
N ARG A 191 8.30 45.31 -13.97
CA ARG A 191 8.97 45.97 -15.10
C ARG A 191 8.23 47.24 -15.54
N GLU A 192 6.88 47.21 -15.56
CA GLU A 192 6.06 48.38 -15.81
C GLU A 192 6.22 49.43 -14.74
N ASP A 193 6.26 49.02 -13.45
CA ASP A 193 6.49 49.92 -12.32
C ASP A 193 7.90 50.57 -12.38
N GLN A 194 8.92 49.82 -12.85
CA GLN A 194 10.26 50.35 -13.07
C GLN A 194 10.30 51.46 -14.13
N GLU A 195 9.57 51.28 -15.24
CA GLU A 195 9.45 52.25 -16.33
C GLU A 195 8.72 53.53 -15.86
N GLN A 196 7.91 53.43 -14.80
CA GLN A 196 7.13 54.55 -14.20
C GLN A 196 7.78 55.15 -12.92
N GLU A 197 9.02 54.72 -12.59
CA GLU A 197 9.73 55.08 -11.35
C GLU A 197 8.97 54.77 -10.06
N ALA A 198 8.05 53.76 -10.10
CA ALA A 198 7.27 53.30 -8.95
C ALA A 198 8.04 52.29 -8.08
N PRO A 199 7.73 52.16 -6.77
CA PRO A 199 8.43 51.26 -5.88
C PRO A 199 8.12 49.77 -6.19
N MET A 200 9.13 49.01 -6.67
CA MET A 200 9.02 47.58 -7.05
C MET A 200 9.01 46.59 -5.88
N GLY A 201 9.25 47.06 -4.65
CA GLY A 201 9.47 46.16 -3.49
C GLY A 201 8.35 45.16 -3.26
N GLN A 202 7.10 45.56 -3.41
CA GLN A 202 5.94 44.69 -3.17
C GLN A 202 5.83 43.54 -4.18
N GLN A 203 6.22 43.75 -5.44
CA GLN A 203 6.18 42.72 -6.49
C GLN A 203 7.29 41.70 -6.28
N LEU A 204 8.51 42.17 -5.90
CA LEU A 204 9.64 41.30 -5.57
C LEU A 204 9.34 40.44 -4.35
N ASP A 205 8.78 40.99 -3.28
CA ASP A 205 8.38 40.26 -2.09
C ASP A 205 7.34 39.17 -2.39
N LYS A 206 6.38 39.45 -3.29
CA LYS A 206 5.41 38.42 -3.73
C LYS A 206 6.04 37.33 -4.53
N MET A 207 7.02 37.63 -5.36
CA MET A 207 7.76 36.62 -6.12
C MET A 207 8.64 35.75 -5.21
N GLU A 208 9.33 36.32 -4.25
CA GLU A 208 10.13 35.61 -3.26
C GLU A 208 9.26 34.63 -2.45
N ARG A 209 8.10 35.06 -1.99
CA ARG A 209 7.12 34.19 -1.31
C ARG A 209 6.67 33.05 -2.21
N ALA A 210 6.33 33.33 -3.46
CA ALA A 210 5.91 32.31 -4.41
C ALA A 210 6.99 31.25 -4.69
N VAL A 211 8.27 31.65 -4.81
CA VAL A 211 9.41 30.73 -4.92
C VAL A 211 9.52 29.84 -3.67
N SER A 212 9.42 30.46 -2.50
CA SER A 212 9.47 29.76 -1.22
C SER A 212 8.36 28.71 -1.11
N ASP A 213 7.14 29.05 -1.51
CA ASP A 213 5.97 28.17 -1.47
C ASP A 213 6.16 26.95 -2.42
N ILE A 214 6.65 27.18 -3.63
CA ILE A 214 6.98 26.08 -4.57
C ILE A 214 8.05 25.15 -3.98
N ASN A 215 9.12 25.70 -3.45
CA ASN A 215 10.21 24.90 -2.87
C ASN A 215 9.72 24.08 -1.67
N ASN A 216 8.91 24.65 -0.81
CA ASN A 216 8.32 23.96 0.34
C ASN A 216 7.42 22.80 -0.13
N LEU A 217 6.56 23.05 -1.12
CA LEU A 217 5.67 22.03 -1.68
C LEU A 217 6.47 20.88 -2.31
N LEU A 218 7.48 21.17 -3.12
CA LEU A 218 8.36 20.17 -3.73
C LEU A 218 9.10 19.35 -2.67
N HIS A 219 9.56 19.98 -1.61
CA HIS A 219 10.26 19.31 -0.52
C HIS A 219 9.32 18.33 0.22
N GLN A 220 8.12 18.77 0.56
CA GLN A 220 7.11 17.93 1.22
C GLN A 220 6.74 16.71 0.39
N VAL A 221 6.52 16.89 -0.92
CA VAL A 221 6.14 15.78 -1.82
C VAL A 221 7.29 14.81 -2.04
N ARG A 222 8.52 15.30 -2.23
CA ARG A 222 9.70 14.43 -2.34
C ARG A 222 9.91 13.60 -1.07
N HIS A 223 9.75 14.22 0.08
CA HIS A 223 9.88 13.54 1.37
C HIS A 223 8.79 12.47 1.52
N LEU A 224 7.53 12.81 1.27
CA LEU A 224 6.42 11.86 1.33
C LEU A 224 6.63 10.67 0.41
N LYS A 225 7.05 10.92 -0.85
CA LYS A 225 7.35 9.86 -1.81
C LYS A 225 8.50 8.97 -1.32
N SER A 226 9.56 9.56 -0.80
CA SER A 226 10.74 8.83 -0.32
C SER A 226 10.39 7.90 0.86
N VAL A 227 9.55 8.36 1.77
CA VAL A 227 9.06 7.55 2.90
C VAL A 227 8.11 6.44 2.42
N LYS A 228 7.17 6.74 1.52
CA LYS A 228 6.26 5.73 0.94
C LYS A 228 6.99 4.64 0.15
N ASP A 229 8.05 5.00 -0.56
CA ASP A 229 8.88 4.06 -1.31
C ASP A 229 9.84 3.25 -0.41
N GLY A 230 9.85 3.50 0.90
CA GLY A 230 10.76 2.87 1.86
C GLY A 230 12.23 3.27 1.68
N LYS A 231 12.49 4.34 0.92
CA LYS A 231 13.85 4.85 0.65
C LYS A 231 14.36 5.82 1.72
N ALA A 232 13.44 6.44 2.46
CA ALA A 232 13.74 7.25 3.62
C ALA A 232 12.96 6.71 4.83
N SER A 233 13.59 6.71 5.98
CA SER A 233 12.91 6.52 7.27
C SER A 233 12.46 7.89 7.77
N MET A 234 11.28 7.94 8.39
CA MET A 234 10.86 9.08 9.19
C MET A 234 11.36 8.83 10.62
N PRO A 235 12.44 9.49 11.07
CA PRO A 235 12.97 9.24 12.40
C PRO A 235 11.98 9.78 13.44
N LEU A 236 11.27 8.86 14.09
CA LEU A 236 10.34 9.19 15.16
C LEU A 236 11.13 9.35 16.47
N ASN A 237 11.13 10.55 17.04
CA ASN A 237 11.77 10.87 18.30
C ASN A 237 10.72 11.27 19.33
N PRO A 238 10.97 11.05 20.63
CA PRO A 238 10.10 11.56 21.69
C PRO A 238 10.07 13.09 21.70
N ILE A 239 8.91 13.69 21.50
CA ILE A 239 8.73 15.13 21.38
C ILE A 239 7.60 15.59 22.29
N SER A 240 7.80 16.69 23.00
CA SER A 240 6.76 17.33 23.80
C SER A 240 5.80 18.12 22.91
N ILE A 241 4.52 17.80 22.97
CA ILE A 241 3.44 18.52 22.26
C ILE A 241 3.40 19.99 22.69
N ALA A 242 3.59 20.28 23.96
CA ALA A 242 3.60 21.65 24.48
C ALA A 242 4.67 22.53 23.81
N ILE A 243 5.89 21.97 23.60
CA ILE A 243 6.96 22.71 22.91
C ILE A 243 6.57 23.02 21.47
N VAL A 244 6.06 22.02 20.75
CA VAL A 244 5.69 22.19 19.33
C VAL A 244 4.53 23.17 19.18
N LEU A 245 3.52 23.11 20.04
CA LEU A 245 2.39 24.03 20.01
C LEU A 245 2.82 25.48 20.27
N ASN A 246 3.71 25.73 21.23
CA ASN A 246 4.23 27.07 21.48
C ASN A 246 5.01 27.62 20.25
N GLU A 247 5.84 26.78 19.61
CA GLU A 247 6.58 27.19 18.40
C GLU A 247 5.64 27.52 17.23
N VAL A 248 4.57 26.73 17.02
CA VAL A 248 3.58 26.99 15.96
C VAL A 248 2.76 28.24 16.27
N MET A 249 2.39 28.43 17.52
CA MET A 249 1.68 29.63 17.99
C MET A 249 2.47 30.89 17.67
N GLU A 250 3.73 30.97 18.09
CA GLU A 250 4.60 32.12 17.86
C GLU A 250 4.67 32.52 16.37
N LYS A 251 4.82 31.50 15.48
CA LYS A 251 4.82 31.71 14.04
C LYS A 251 3.48 32.23 13.50
N SER A 252 2.37 31.73 14.05
CA SER A 252 1.03 32.03 13.56
C SER A 252 0.46 33.33 14.13
N GLU A 253 1.00 33.82 15.26
CA GLU A 253 0.51 34.99 15.96
C GLU A 253 0.63 36.29 15.10
N THR A 254 1.71 36.38 14.31
CA THR A 254 1.91 37.53 13.40
C THR A 254 0.79 37.61 12.35
N LEU A 255 0.44 36.47 11.73
CA LEU A 255 -0.62 36.39 10.71
C LEU A 255 -2.01 36.63 11.35
N ALA A 256 -2.25 36.05 12.52
CA ALA A 256 -3.49 36.18 13.25
C ALA A 256 -3.71 37.66 13.68
N THR A 257 -2.66 38.30 14.21
CA THR A 257 -2.71 39.72 14.65
C THR A 257 -2.97 40.67 13.46
N GLN A 258 -2.32 40.45 12.30
CA GLN A 258 -2.57 41.21 11.09
C GLN A 258 -4.04 41.14 10.64
N LYS A 259 -4.72 40.02 10.92
CA LYS A 259 -6.13 39.81 10.60
C LYS A 259 -7.08 40.19 11.76
N GLY A 260 -6.54 40.61 12.91
CA GLY A 260 -7.32 40.96 14.11
C GLY A 260 -7.91 39.71 14.81
N ILE A 261 -7.34 38.54 14.62
CA ILE A 261 -7.78 37.28 15.21
C ILE A 261 -6.98 37.00 16.48
N LYS A 262 -7.66 36.51 17.53
CA LYS A 262 -7.02 36.09 18.78
C LYS A 262 -6.93 34.59 18.83
N ILE A 263 -5.73 34.06 19.10
CA ILE A 263 -5.52 32.62 19.34
C ILE A 263 -5.39 32.40 20.85
N ALA A 264 -6.25 31.55 21.42
CA ALA A 264 -6.20 31.16 22.82
C ALA A 264 -5.64 29.76 22.93
N LEU A 265 -4.53 29.60 23.65
CA LEU A 265 -3.90 28.31 23.90
C LEU A 265 -4.25 27.82 25.32
N ASP A 266 -4.83 26.62 25.39
CA ASP A 266 -5.17 25.92 26.63
C ASP A 266 -4.44 24.57 26.64
N LEU A 267 -3.39 24.47 27.46
CA LEU A 267 -2.58 23.25 27.60
C LEU A 267 -2.89 22.59 28.94
N SER A 268 -3.25 21.31 28.88
CA SER A 268 -3.28 20.49 30.08
C SER A 268 -1.89 20.42 30.72
N ARG A 269 -1.85 20.28 32.07
CA ARG A 269 -0.59 20.18 32.81
C ARG A 269 0.12 18.83 32.61
N ASP A 270 -0.48 17.89 31.91
CA ASP A 270 0.05 16.56 31.69
C ASP A 270 1.23 16.58 30.71
N LYS A 271 2.21 15.73 30.95
CA LYS A 271 3.32 15.54 30.03
C LYS A 271 2.82 14.78 28.79
N MET A 272 2.63 15.48 27.67
CA MET A 272 2.26 14.89 26.40
C MET A 272 3.52 14.69 25.55
N ILE A 273 4.12 13.51 25.65
CA ILE A 273 5.27 13.12 24.82
C ILE A 273 4.77 12.14 23.77
N VAL A 274 5.06 12.40 22.51
CA VAL A 274 4.68 11.57 21.37
C VAL A 274 5.92 11.21 20.55
N ASN A 275 5.91 10.05 19.89
CA ASN A 275 6.94 9.72 18.93
C ASN A 275 6.60 10.37 17.58
N SER A 276 7.37 11.36 17.18
CA SER A 276 7.14 12.10 15.94
C SER A 276 8.45 12.64 15.34
N GLU A 277 8.38 13.11 14.10
CA GLU A 277 9.40 13.96 13.51
C GLU A 277 8.99 15.42 13.73
N LYS A 278 9.83 16.18 14.45
CA LYS A 278 9.51 17.53 14.94
C LYS A 278 9.17 18.50 13.82
N THR A 279 9.95 18.51 12.75
CA THR A 279 9.79 19.45 11.63
C THR A 279 8.48 19.18 10.88
N ILE A 280 8.13 17.91 10.69
CA ILE A 280 6.88 17.51 10.04
C ILE A 280 5.68 17.86 10.92
N LEU A 281 5.72 17.51 12.19
CA LEU A 281 4.63 17.81 13.10
C LEU A 281 4.38 19.33 13.21
N ASN A 282 5.47 20.10 13.32
CA ASN A 282 5.40 21.57 13.42
C ASN A 282 4.97 22.21 12.09
N ASN A 283 5.77 22.01 11.02
CA ASN A 283 5.65 22.83 9.80
C ASN A 283 4.65 22.26 8.79
N VAL A 284 4.38 20.93 8.82
CA VAL A 284 3.44 20.32 7.88
C VAL A 284 2.08 20.06 8.52
N VAL A 285 2.04 19.51 9.73
CA VAL A 285 0.76 19.19 10.36
C VAL A 285 0.15 20.42 11.02
N LEU A 286 0.75 20.92 12.09
CA LEU A 286 0.14 21.96 12.92
C LEU A 286 0.11 23.32 12.23
N ALA A 287 1.15 23.68 11.49
CA ALA A 287 1.17 24.93 10.73
C ALA A 287 0.08 24.98 9.65
N ASN A 288 -0.17 23.87 8.92
CA ASN A 288 -1.28 23.82 7.96
C ASN A 288 -2.65 23.94 8.63
N LEU A 289 -2.84 23.28 9.77
CA LEU A 289 -4.11 23.34 10.49
C LEU A 289 -4.38 24.74 11.03
N LEU A 290 -3.37 25.37 11.65
CA LEU A 290 -3.52 26.68 12.26
C LEU A 290 -3.61 27.80 11.20
N SER A 291 -2.84 27.72 10.10
CA SER A 291 -2.96 28.66 8.98
C SER A 291 -4.33 28.59 8.31
N ASN A 292 -4.91 27.38 8.17
CA ASN A 292 -6.28 27.22 7.68
C ASN A 292 -7.29 27.86 8.64
N ALA A 293 -7.15 27.68 9.95
CA ALA A 293 -8.01 28.29 10.93
C ALA A 293 -7.97 29.83 10.82
N VAL A 294 -6.76 30.41 10.70
CA VAL A 294 -6.60 31.88 10.50
C VAL A 294 -7.18 32.32 9.16
N LYS A 295 -6.92 31.60 8.09
CA LYS A 295 -7.35 31.91 6.73
C LYS A 295 -8.86 31.97 6.59
N PHE A 296 -9.60 31.05 7.24
CA PHE A 296 -11.05 30.97 7.12
C PHE A 296 -11.83 31.62 8.25
N SER A 297 -11.15 32.23 9.22
CA SER A 297 -11.77 33.11 10.23
C SER A 297 -11.98 34.53 9.69
N LEU A 298 -12.99 35.21 10.20
CA LEU A 298 -13.24 36.62 9.91
C LEU A 298 -12.43 37.54 10.85
N PRO A 299 -12.17 38.79 10.46
CA PRO A 299 -11.56 39.76 11.36
C PRO A 299 -12.36 39.89 12.66
N GLY A 300 -11.68 39.82 13.80
CA GLY A 300 -12.28 39.84 15.13
C GLY A 300 -12.72 38.51 15.70
N ASP A 301 -12.66 37.44 14.92
CA ASP A 301 -12.91 36.07 15.40
C ASP A 301 -11.80 35.62 16.36
N ARG A 302 -12.03 34.46 17.00
CA ARG A 302 -11.04 33.77 17.83
C ARG A 302 -10.78 32.38 17.32
N ILE A 303 -9.64 31.80 17.71
CA ILE A 303 -9.26 30.42 17.51
C ILE A 303 -8.91 29.82 18.88
N ASP A 304 -9.56 28.76 19.26
CA ASP A 304 -9.26 28.01 20.49
C ASP A 304 -8.38 26.82 20.13
N LEU A 305 -7.16 26.78 20.69
CA LEU A 305 -6.20 25.69 20.55
C LEU A 305 -6.07 25.00 21.90
N ARG A 306 -6.49 23.75 22.00
CA ARG A 306 -6.45 22.95 23.21
C ARG A 306 -5.61 21.71 23.01
N ALA A 307 -4.86 21.30 24.03
CA ALA A 307 -4.18 20.02 24.04
C ALA A 307 -4.25 19.36 25.42
N TYR A 308 -4.61 18.09 25.40
CA TYR A 308 -4.75 17.27 26.61
C TYR A 308 -4.40 15.81 26.34
N ALA A 309 -4.06 15.08 27.38
CA ALA A 309 -3.79 13.65 27.32
C ALA A 309 -5.06 12.85 27.64
N THR A 310 -5.26 11.76 26.91
CA THR A 310 -6.13 10.64 27.30
C THR A 310 -5.25 9.48 27.75
N GLU A 311 -5.82 8.31 28.10
CA GLU A 311 -5.04 7.14 28.57
C GLU A 311 -3.90 6.74 27.63
N SER A 312 -4.07 6.88 26.29
CA SER A 312 -3.10 6.41 25.30
C SER A 312 -2.76 7.41 24.22
N MET A 313 -3.45 8.57 24.18
CA MET A 313 -3.32 9.54 23.10
C MET A 313 -3.11 10.95 23.61
N ALA A 314 -2.23 11.70 22.96
CA ALA A 314 -2.25 13.16 22.99
C ALA A 314 -3.32 13.65 22.02
N VAL A 315 -4.24 14.48 22.48
CA VAL A 315 -5.31 15.07 21.69
C VAL A 315 -5.06 16.55 21.55
N ILE A 316 -5.06 17.05 20.29
CA ILE A 316 -4.93 18.46 19.95
C ILE A 316 -6.22 18.87 19.25
N GLU A 317 -6.90 19.87 19.78
CA GLU A 317 -8.13 20.43 19.21
C GLU A 317 -7.87 21.86 18.75
N ILE A 318 -8.25 22.15 17.51
CA ILE A 318 -8.22 23.48 16.94
C ILE A 318 -9.65 23.82 16.53
N GLN A 319 -10.23 24.82 17.18
CA GLN A 319 -11.58 25.32 16.89
C GLN A 319 -11.46 26.74 16.37
N ASP A 320 -11.80 26.96 15.09
CA ASP A 320 -12.10 28.29 14.58
C ASP A 320 -13.61 28.56 14.61
N TYR A 321 -13.95 29.82 14.60
CA TYR A 321 -15.34 30.32 14.56
C TYR A 321 -15.64 31.02 13.23
N GLY A 322 -14.85 30.65 12.19
CA GLY A 322 -14.91 31.26 10.87
C GLY A 322 -16.11 30.85 10.03
N ILE A 323 -15.94 30.89 8.72
CA ILE A 323 -17.03 30.66 7.75
C ILE A 323 -17.48 29.21 7.63
N GLY A 324 -16.76 28.26 8.23
CA GLY A 324 -17.04 26.83 8.11
C GLY A 324 -16.89 26.26 6.70
N MET A 325 -17.31 24.99 6.53
CA MET A 325 -17.27 24.26 5.26
C MET A 325 -18.59 23.55 4.99
N PRO A 326 -19.08 23.57 3.73
CA PRO A 326 -20.23 22.77 3.34
C PRO A 326 -19.86 21.27 3.34
N GLU A 327 -20.85 20.41 3.56
CA GLU A 327 -20.68 18.98 3.71
C GLU A 327 -20.01 18.32 2.49
N ASN A 328 -20.34 18.76 1.28
CA ASN A 328 -19.74 18.28 0.04
C ASN A 328 -18.23 18.54 -0.05
N LEU A 329 -17.74 19.63 0.54
CA LEU A 329 -16.32 19.96 0.64
C LEU A 329 -15.66 19.14 1.77
N LEU A 330 -16.31 19.06 2.93
CA LEU A 330 -15.82 18.31 4.08
C LEU A 330 -15.54 16.85 3.74
N ASN A 331 -16.43 16.21 2.97
CA ASN A 331 -16.27 14.83 2.52
C ASN A 331 -15.09 14.62 1.55
N LYS A 332 -14.61 15.69 0.92
CA LYS A 332 -13.53 15.65 -0.09
C LYS A 332 -12.21 16.25 0.39
N ILE A 333 -12.15 16.85 1.57
CA ILE A 333 -11.01 17.65 2.02
C ILE A 333 -9.69 16.86 2.13
N PHE A 334 -9.78 15.55 2.29
CA PHE A 334 -8.62 14.66 2.35
C PHE A 334 -8.30 13.97 1.01
N HIS A 335 -9.05 14.24 -0.05
CA HIS A 335 -8.85 13.66 -1.35
C HIS A 335 -7.89 14.51 -2.18
N LEU A 336 -6.84 13.90 -2.69
CA LEU A 336 -5.84 14.55 -3.54
C LEU A 336 -6.38 14.95 -4.93
N ASP A 337 -7.43 14.30 -5.38
CA ASP A 337 -8.05 14.45 -6.71
C ASP A 337 -9.23 15.43 -6.72
N ALA A 338 -9.59 15.95 -5.57
CA ALA A 338 -10.71 16.87 -5.46
C ALA A 338 -10.23 18.34 -5.47
N ALA A 339 -10.90 19.18 -6.25
CA ALA A 339 -10.72 20.63 -6.16
C ALA A 339 -11.28 21.12 -4.81
N THR A 340 -10.42 21.10 -3.78
CA THR A 340 -10.79 21.56 -2.42
C THR A 340 -10.28 22.97 -2.13
N THR A 341 -9.71 23.64 -3.13
CA THR A 341 -9.25 25.03 -3.02
C THR A 341 -10.41 25.98 -2.86
N ARG A 342 -10.44 26.71 -1.74
CA ARG A 342 -11.37 27.80 -1.48
C ARG A 342 -10.55 29.04 -1.14
N GLU A 343 -10.97 30.20 -1.63
CA GLU A 343 -10.38 31.48 -1.22
C GLU A 343 -10.67 31.74 0.25
N GLY A 344 -9.67 32.24 0.97
CA GLY A 344 -9.83 32.65 2.35
C GLY A 344 -10.69 33.91 2.44
N THR A 345 -11.01 34.34 3.68
CA THR A 345 -11.92 35.47 3.95
C THR A 345 -11.37 36.85 3.51
N GLN A 346 -10.07 36.92 3.20
CA GLN A 346 -9.41 38.11 2.63
C GLN A 346 -8.79 37.85 1.25
N GLY A 347 -9.28 36.82 0.53
CA GLY A 347 -8.78 36.46 -0.79
C GLY A 347 -7.48 35.64 -0.79
N GLU A 348 -7.09 35.05 0.36
CA GLU A 348 -5.92 34.22 0.47
C GLU A 348 -6.13 32.92 -0.35
N LYS A 349 -5.24 32.65 -1.27
CA LYS A 349 -5.26 31.42 -2.07
C LYS A 349 -4.65 30.27 -1.27
N GLY A 350 -5.17 29.08 -1.45
CA GLY A 350 -4.65 27.85 -0.87
C GLY A 350 -4.18 26.89 -1.95
N THR A 351 -3.26 25.99 -1.60
CA THR A 351 -2.75 24.97 -2.51
C THR A 351 -3.69 23.76 -2.63
N GLY A 352 -4.63 23.58 -1.68
CA GLY A 352 -5.51 22.40 -1.62
C GLY A 352 -4.84 21.13 -1.08
N TYR A 353 -3.52 21.13 -0.84
CA TYR A 353 -2.74 19.94 -0.44
C TYR A 353 -2.47 19.80 1.04
N GLY A 354 -2.61 20.86 1.78
CA GLY A 354 -2.31 20.85 3.22
C GLY A 354 -3.02 19.70 3.95
N MET A 355 -4.31 19.55 3.73
CA MET A 355 -5.12 18.55 4.45
C MET A 355 -4.83 17.09 4.08
N PRO A 356 -4.69 16.70 2.79
CA PRO A 356 -4.23 15.38 2.41
C PRO A 356 -2.86 15.02 3.00
N LEU A 357 -1.89 15.93 2.97
CA LEU A 357 -0.56 15.74 3.56
C LEU A 357 -0.63 15.56 5.08
N VAL A 358 -1.42 16.39 5.77
CA VAL A 358 -1.64 16.27 7.22
C VAL A 358 -2.15 14.87 7.57
N LYS A 359 -3.17 14.37 6.87
CA LYS A 359 -3.72 13.04 7.09
C LYS A 359 -2.68 11.95 6.89
N GLU A 360 -1.89 12.04 5.83
CA GLU A 360 -0.89 11.03 5.49
C GLU A 360 0.22 10.98 6.55
N TYR A 361 0.77 12.13 6.94
CA TYR A 361 1.82 12.17 7.96
C TYR A 361 1.32 11.74 9.33
N LEU A 362 0.09 12.12 9.71
CA LEU A 362 -0.50 11.64 10.96
C LEU A 362 -0.66 10.12 10.95
N THR A 363 -1.10 9.54 9.82
CA THR A 363 -1.20 8.08 9.67
C THR A 363 0.16 7.40 9.84
N MET A 364 1.23 7.97 9.29
CA MET A 364 2.60 7.46 9.46
C MET A 364 3.09 7.51 10.91
N MET A 365 2.60 8.47 11.70
CA MET A 365 2.87 8.61 13.13
C MET A 365 1.96 7.74 14.01
N GLY A 366 1.09 6.89 13.40
CA GLY A 366 0.08 6.12 14.12
C GLY A 366 -1.07 6.96 14.67
N GLY A 367 -1.18 8.22 14.23
CA GLY A 367 -2.20 9.16 14.63
C GLY A 367 -3.42 9.18 13.73
N SER A 368 -4.36 10.05 14.04
CA SER A 368 -5.58 10.27 13.26
C SER A 368 -6.04 11.72 13.32
N ILE A 369 -6.87 12.12 12.35
CA ILE A 369 -7.50 13.44 12.29
C ILE A 369 -8.99 13.31 12.02
N VAL A 370 -9.79 14.10 12.73
CA VAL A 370 -11.23 14.22 12.54
C VAL A 370 -11.56 15.71 12.39
N ILE A 371 -12.42 16.04 11.42
CA ILE A 371 -12.85 17.42 11.17
C ILE A 371 -14.38 17.43 11.22
N THR A 372 -14.90 18.42 11.94
CA THR A 372 -16.32 18.78 11.93
C THR A 372 -16.43 20.25 11.58
N SER A 373 -17.37 20.61 10.72
CA SER A 373 -17.52 22.00 10.28
C SER A 373 -18.99 22.35 10.04
N GLN A 374 -19.35 23.59 10.34
CA GLN A 374 -20.70 24.14 10.16
C GLN A 374 -20.62 25.54 9.57
N GLU A 375 -21.37 25.83 8.51
CA GLU A 375 -21.46 27.17 7.91
C GLU A 375 -22.38 28.09 8.73
N GLU A 376 -23.32 27.52 9.46
CA GLU A 376 -24.23 28.23 10.38
C GLU A 376 -24.16 27.59 11.77
N ALA A 377 -24.39 28.39 12.81
CA ALA A 377 -24.45 27.85 14.17
C ALA A 377 -25.74 27.02 14.36
N VAL A 378 -25.60 25.78 14.82
CA VAL A 378 -26.72 24.90 15.17
C VAL A 378 -26.64 24.58 16.67
N PRO A 379 -27.71 24.08 17.32
CA PRO A 379 -27.68 23.73 18.73
C PRO A 379 -26.51 22.77 19.03
N HIS A 380 -25.67 23.15 20.00
CA HIS A 380 -24.46 22.44 20.45
C HIS A 380 -23.27 22.41 19.47
N HIS A 381 -23.37 23.05 18.28
CA HIS A 381 -22.26 23.20 17.35
C HIS A 381 -22.15 24.65 16.89
N PRO A 382 -21.09 25.37 17.29
CA PRO A 382 -20.85 26.74 16.81
C PRO A 382 -20.51 26.71 15.31
N ARG A 383 -20.76 27.85 14.64
CA ARG A 383 -20.24 28.08 13.28
C ARG A 383 -18.71 27.97 13.30
N GLY A 384 -18.13 27.50 12.19
CA GLY A 384 -16.69 27.33 12.01
C GLY A 384 -16.25 25.90 11.86
N THR A 385 -14.98 25.63 12.08
CA THR A 385 -14.39 24.30 11.90
C THR A 385 -13.68 23.86 13.18
N LYS A 386 -13.97 22.63 13.61
CA LYS A 386 -13.24 21.93 14.67
C LYS A 386 -12.42 20.83 14.07
N VAL A 387 -11.11 20.89 14.30
CA VAL A 387 -10.14 19.83 13.92
C VAL A 387 -9.65 19.16 15.19
N VAL A 388 -9.71 17.83 15.23
CA VAL A 388 -9.21 17.00 16.33
C VAL A 388 -8.14 16.09 15.80
N VAL A 389 -6.92 16.27 16.28
CA VAL A 389 -5.75 15.44 15.99
C VAL A 389 -5.47 14.53 17.20
N LYS A 390 -5.24 13.26 16.96
CA LYS A 390 -4.86 12.29 17.99
C LYS A 390 -3.54 11.63 17.61
N ILE A 391 -2.57 11.63 18.51
CA ILE A 391 -1.25 11.01 18.32
C ILE A 391 -0.97 10.10 19.52
N PRO A 392 -0.47 8.86 19.33
CA PRO A 392 -0.15 7.96 20.44
C PRO A 392 0.88 8.58 21.37
N LEU A 393 0.62 8.50 22.70
CA LEU A 393 1.59 8.89 23.71
C LEU A 393 2.73 7.88 23.71
N THR A 394 3.93 8.38 23.95
CA THR A 394 5.10 7.52 24.23
C THR A 394 5.00 7.07 25.70
N VAL A 395 4.97 5.76 25.89
CA VAL A 395 4.98 5.14 27.23
C VAL A 395 6.34 5.31 27.90
#